data_ec7bfbd2eaaf7120a4e629e111ac85bf
#
_entry.id   ec7bfbd2eaaf7120a4e629e111ac85bf
#
_cell.length_a   1.000
_cell.length_b   1.000
_cell.length_c   1.000
_cell.angle_alpha   90.00
_cell.angle_beta   90.00
_cell.angle_gamma   90.00
#
_symmetry.space_group_name_H-M   'P 1'
#
loop_
_entity.id
_entity.type
_entity.pdbx_description
1 polymer ?
#
loop_
_entity_poly.entity_id
_entity_poly.type
_entity_poly.pdbx_seq_one_letter_code
_entity_poly.pdbx_strand_id
1 'polypeptide(L)'
;MLLLEYRDNFGEFLGTKIGAPGNQISLIITMLCVIPFCFLNYLIHGKTPRLIYSLVVGFLFQVSIYKYNTIHILISTLFTYLFIQYFGRKLTAYYVFIFSFIHLSFLHIRRLFDDFGGWTIDDPTTIYMMSICKFSSLAFSYEDGGKDESQLKNSHHKEYRIIEKPSLLEVLSFVYFYPTAIVGPSIEYKDFINFIKETDCYSNLDKNLLYIFKNGLNYFLGSFVAMAYYAVVSNKLPVEEIVKEDFGKHSLLYILVYIYFCIPGIRARYYSGWILSYSTLIFSGLSYTEKEKDGKIIKSLEKGCYGTITIVEWCINPKTILVEWNKTIHLWLKYNVYTRLINIERKPFKNNWVLSSLLTFMASAIWHGYYWTYYFTFISIYFYQSGCLIFDKVGLYDWIYKTKFLIPLASVFNALVFETVGVLFFNIEWSKGVIGLKNMRYYPIFVCLGTFIISKFIKVPKKDDKPKKIIEKEKKVE
;
A
#
# COMPACT_ATOMS: atom_id res chain seq x y z
N MET A 1 -10.51 -24.63 17.35
CA MET A 1 -9.15 -25.11 17.63
C MET A 1 -8.76 -26.22 16.66
N LEU A 2 -9.45 -27.36 16.61
CA LEU A 2 -9.19 -28.45 15.66
C LEU A 2 -9.03 -28.04 14.20
N LEU A 3 -9.92 -27.22 13.65
CA LEU A 3 -9.84 -26.76 12.24
C LEU A 3 -8.58 -25.92 11.96
N LEU A 4 -8.12 -25.12 12.91
CA LEU A 4 -6.89 -24.33 12.76
C LEU A 4 -5.65 -25.25 12.79
N GLU A 5 -5.65 -26.24 13.63
CA GLU A 5 -4.61 -27.26 13.69
C GLU A 5 -4.54 -28.08 12.39
N TYR A 6 -5.69 -28.50 11.86
CA TYR A 6 -5.75 -29.17 10.55
C TYR A 6 -5.21 -28.27 9.43
N ARG A 7 -5.58 -26.98 9.42
CA ARG A 7 -5.05 -26.03 8.44
C ARG A 7 -3.52 -25.91 8.53
N ASP A 8 -3.00 -25.76 9.74
CA ASP A 8 -1.56 -25.57 9.94
C ASP A 8 -0.79 -26.85 9.60
N ASN A 9 -1.28 -28.04 9.99
CA ASN A 9 -0.70 -29.32 9.60
C ASN A 9 -0.75 -29.54 8.08
N PHE A 10 -1.86 -29.17 7.43
CA PHE A 10 -1.97 -29.24 5.98
C PHE A 10 -1.06 -28.23 5.28
N GLY A 11 -0.91 -27.04 5.85
CA GLY A 11 0.05 -26.02 5.39
C GLY A 11 1.49 -26.54 5.46
N GLU A 12 1.90 -27.17 6.55
CA GLU A 12 3.22 -27.78 6.71
C GLU A 12 3.43 -28.93 5.71
N PHE A 13 2.43 -29.81 5.57
CA PHE A 13 2.49 -30.91 4.61
C PHE A 13 2.67 -30.41 3.18
N LEU A 14 1.89 -29.43 2.74
CA LEU A 14 2.03 -28.85 1.41
C LEU A 14 3.36 -28.10 1.29
N GLY A 15 3.73 -27.35 2.30
CA GLY A 15 4.98 -26.58 2.33
C GLY A 15 6.21 -27.47 2.10
N THR A 16 6.27 -28.64 2.75
CA THR A 16 7.36 -29.62 2.53
C THR A 16 7.37 -30.16 1.11
N LYS A 17 6.20 -30.29 0.45
CA LYS A 17 6.11 -30.78 -0.93
C LYS A 17 6.55 -29.77 -1.98
N ILE A 18 6.29 -28.49 -1.75
CA ILE A 18 6.56 -27.42 -2.72
C ILE A 18 7.78 -26.54 -2.36
N GLY A 19 8.45 -26.85 -1.23
CA GLY A 19 9.62 -26.10 -0.78
C GLY A 19 9.29 -24.69 -0.26
N ALA A 20 8.11 -24.49 0.33
CA ALA A 20 7.67 -23.21 0.89
C ALA A 20 7.39 -23.35 2.40
N PRO A 21 7.55 -22.25 3.19
CA PRO A 21 7.20 -22.27 4.62
C PRO A 21 5.72 -22.59 4.84
N GLY A 22 5.42 -23.55 5.70
CA GLY A 22 4.05 -24.03 5.96
C GLY A 22 3.11 -22.94 6.45
N ASN A 23 3.62 -21.99 7.26
CA ASN A 23 2.86 -20.85 7.74
C ASN A 23 2.39 -19.91 6.58
N GLN A 24 3.19 -19.74 5.53
CA GLN A 24 2.78 -18.98 4.34
C GLN A 24 1.66 -19.70 3.58
N ILE A 25 1.73 -21.02 3.49
CA ILE A 25 0.67 -21.83 2.88
C ILE A 25 -0.62 -21.74 3.70
N SER A 26 -0.53 -21.80 5.03
CA SER A 26 -1.68 -21.61 5.94
C SER A 26 -2.35 -20.23 5.74
N LEU A 27 -1.56 -19.18 5.52
CA LEU A 27 -2.08 -17.84 5.19
C LEU A 27 -2.87 -17.87 3.87
N ILE A 28 -2.27 -18.44 2.83
CA ILE A 28 -2.91 -18.55 1.50
C ILE A 28 -4.21 -19.34 1.61
N ILE A 29 -4.20 -20.49 2.28
CA ILE A 29 -5.41 -21.31 2.50
C ILE A 29 -6.49 -20.48 3.19
N THR A 30 -6.13 -19.71 4.21
CA THR A 30 -7.10 -18.84 4.90
C THR A 30 -7.67 -17.76 3.97
N MET A 31 -6.83 -17.14 3.15
CA MET A 31 -7.28 -16.14 2.18
C MET A 31 -8.22 -16.76 1.12
N LEU A 32 -7.94 -18.00 0.69
CA LEU A 32 -8.83 -18.74 -0.22
C LEU A 32 -10.18 -19.03 0.43
N CYS A 33 -10.19 -19.37 1.72
CA CYS A 33 -11.43 -19.60 2.48
C CYS A 33 -12.32 -18.36 2.59
N VAL A 34 -11.79 -17.14 2.36
CA VAL A 34 -12.61 -15.91 2.34
C VAL A 34 -13.55 -15.86 1.14
N ILE A 35 -13.19 -16.48 0.01
CA ILE A 35 -13.90 -16.35 -1.27
C ILE A 35 -15.37 -16.83 -1.18
N PRO A 36 -15.70 -18.01 -0.63
CA PRO A 36 -17.09 -18.42 -0.47
C PRO A 36 -17.93 -17.42 0.33
N PHE A 37 -17.34 -16.78 1.35
CA PHE A 37 -18.03 -15.76 2.14
C PHE A 37 -18.28 -14.48 1.35
N CYS A 38 -17.48 -14.18 0.33
CA CYS A 38 -17.76 -13.07 -0.59
C CYS A 38 -19.08 -13.30 -1.35
N PHE A 39 -19.35 -14.54 -1.76
CA PHE A 39 -20.59 -14.88 -2.46
C PHE A 39 -21.80 -14.96 -1.51
N LEU A 40 -21.62 -15.45 -0.30
CA LEU A 40 -22.69 -15.49 0.70
C LEU A 40 -23.20 -14.08 1.06
N ASN A 41 -22.34 -13.05 0.95
CA ASN A 41 -22.74 -11.66 1.21
C ASN A 41 -23.90 -11.18 0.31
N TYR A 42 -24.01 -11.69 -0.94
CA TYR A 42 -25.10 -11.31 -1.86
C TYR A 42 -26.47 -11.85 -1.44
N LEU A 43 -26.52 -12.86 -0.55
CA LEU A 43 -27.74 -13.42 -0.01
C LEU A 43 -28.24 -12.66 1.25
N ILE A 44 -27.42 -11.72 1.75
CA ILE A 44 -27.72 -11.01 2.99
C ILE A 44 -28.17 -9.59 2.65
N HIS A 45 -29.41 -9.26 3.02
CA HIS A 45 -30.01 -7.97 2.74
C HIS A 45 -30.22 -7.16 4.03
N GLY A 46 -30.18 -5.85 3.87
CA GLY A 46 -30.37 -4.89 4.95
C GLY A 46 -29.09 -4.55 5.71
N LYS A 47 -29.03 -3.31 6.19
CA LYS A 47 -27.84 -2.71 6.80
C LYS A 47 -27.30 -3.52 7.99
N THR A 48 -28.14 -3.82 8.98
CA THR A 48 -27.70 -4.46 10.23
C THR A 48 -27.23 -5.89 10.03
N PRO A 49 -27.93 -6.79 9.30
CA PRO A 49 -27.42 -8.14 9.01
C PRO A 49 -26.09 -8.13 8.27
N ARG A 50 -25.90 -7.25 7.28
CA ARG A 50 -24.64 -7.12 6.53
C ARG A 50 -23.49 -6.62 7.40
N LEU A 51 -23.75 -5.68 8.34
CA LEU A 51 -22.75 -5.25 9.32
C LEU A 51 -22.34 -6.40 10.23
N ILE A 52 -23.31 -7.12 10.81
CA ILE A 52 -23.03 -8.27 11.69
C ILE A 52 -22.25 -9.35 10.94
N TYR A 53 -22.66 -9.66 9.71
CA TYR A 53 -21.96 -10.63 8.88
C TYR A 53 -20.51 -10.21 8.63
N SER A 54 -20.28 -8.98 8.22
CA SER A 54 -18.94 -8.44 7.97
C SER A 54 -18.04 -8.53 9.21
N LEU A 55 -18.60 -8.15 10.38
CA LEU A 55 -17.88 -8.20 11.65
C LEU A 55 -17.53 -9.64 12.05
N VAL A 56 -18.54 -10.52 12.08
CA VAL A 56 -18.36 -11.89 12.59
C VAL A 56 -17.38 -12.67 11.70
N VAL A 57 -17.59 -12.63 10.38
CA VAL A 57 -16.73 -13.36 9.44
C VAL A 57 -15.31 -12.80 9.48
N GLY A 58 -15.14 -11.48 9.44
CA GLY A 58 -13.82 -10.86 9.46
C GLY A 58 -13.08 -11.07 10.78
N PHE A 59 -13.77 -10.99 11.91
CA PHE A 59 -13.20 -11.26 13.23
C PHE A 59 -12.71 -12.73 13.32
N LEU A 60 -13.52 -13.67 12.86
CA LEU A 60 -13.13 -15.09 12.85
C LEU A 60 -11.90 -15.34 11.98
N PHE A 61 -11.81 -14.76 10.80
CA PHE A 61 -10.62 -14.85 9.95
C PHE A 61 -9.39 -14.19 10.59
N GLN A 62 -9.52 -13.04 11.21
CA GLN A 62 -8.41 -12.42 11.94
C GLN A 62 -7.92 -13.30 13.09
N VAL A 63 -8.83 -13.78 13.94
CA VAL A 63 -8.48 -14.68 15.05
C VAL A 63 -7.83 -15.96 14.54
N SER A 64 -8.26 -16.48 13.39
CA SER A 64 -7.69 -17.71 12.82
C SER A 64 -6.20 -17.57 12.46
N ILE A 65 -5.74 -16.36 12.12
CA ILE A 65 -4.35 -16.07 11.76
C ILE A 65 -3.59 -15.49 12.93
N TYR A 66 -4.11 -14.39 13.49
CA TYR A 66 -3.38 -13.59 14.48
C TYR A 66 -3.65 -14.02 15.93
N LYS A 67 -4.53 -15.01 16.12
CA LYS A 67 -4.85 -15.61 17.43
C LYS A 67 -5.18 -14.50 18.46
N TYR A 68 -4.55 -14.53 19.63
CA TYR A 68 -4.72 -13.53 20.68
C TYR A 68 -4.22 -12.11 20.26
N ASN A 69 -3.33 -12.02 19.28
CA ASN A 69 -2.83 -10.74 18.80
C ASN A 69 -3.91 -9.86 18.14
N THR A 70 -5.07 -10.42 17.79
CA THR A 70 -6.24 -9.67 17.35
C THR A 70 -6.71 -8.64 18.39
N ILE A 71 -6.34 -8.81 19.67
CA ILE A 71 -6.66 -7.85 20.75
C ILE A 71 -6.10 -6.45 20.47
N HIS A 72 -4.94 -6.34 19.81
CA HIS A 72 -4.35 -5.03 19.47
C HIS A 72 -5.25 -4.23 18.52
N ILE A 73 -5.90 -4.91 17.56
CA ILE A 73 -6.84 -4.28 16.63
C ILE A 73 -8.12 -3.87 17.38
N LEU A 74 -8.63 -4.73 18.25
CA LEU A 74 -9.83 -4.44 19.03
C LEU A 74 -9.62 -3.22 19.94
N ILE A 75 -8.52 -3.14 20.67
CA ILE A 75 -8.18 -1.99 21.54
C ILE A 75 -8.18 -0.71 20.73
N SER A 76 -7.50 -0.68 19.58
CA SER A 76 -7.42 0.54 18.76
C SER A 76 -8.74 0.88 18.08
N THR A 77 -9.55 -0.11 17.75
CA THR A 77 -10.90 0.11 17.23
C THR A 77 -11.79 0.76 18.27
N LEU A 78 -11.79 0.26 19.50
CA LEU A 78 -12.57 0.81 20.62
C LEU A 78 -12.07 2.22 20.98
N PHE A 79 -10.76 2.44 21.02
CA PHE A 79 -10.17 3.77 21.22
C PHE A 79 -10.67 4.75 20.15
N THR A 80 -10.57 4.38 18.86
CA THR A 80 -11.06 5.21 17.75
C THR A 80 -12.54 5.53 17.90
N TYR A 81 -13.36 4.54 18.22
CA TYR A 81 -14.80 4.74 18.45
C TYR A 81 -15.07 5.70 19.61
N LEU A 82 -14.45 5.50 20.77
CA LEU A 82 -14.63 6.34 21.96
C LEU A 82 -14.24 7.80 21.67
N PHE A 83 -13.15 8.01 20.94
CA PHE A 83 -12.75 9.37 20.55
C PHE A 83 -13.75 10.02 19.59
N ILE A 84 -14.32 9.29 18.63
CA ILE A 84 -15.38 9.77 17.75
C ILE A 84 -16.63 10.15 18.56
N GLN A 85 -16.98 9.41 19.61
CA GLN A 85 -18.19 9.65 20.39
C GLN A 85 -18.06 10.82 21.36
N TYR A 86 -16.94 10.93 22.05
CA TYR A 86 -16.83 11.80 23.23
C TYR A 86 -15.95 13.03 23.01
N PHE A 87 -15.16 13.09 21.95
CA PHE A 87 -14.25 14.21 21.69
C PHE A 87 -14.68 15.04 20.48
N GLY A 88 -14.24 16.29 20.40
CA GLY A 88 -14.47 17.15 19.25
C GLY A 88 -13.73 16.61 18.01
N ARG A 89 -14.35 16.80 16.83
CA ARG A 89 -13.89 16.24 15.55
C ARG A 89 -12.39 16.45 15.28
N LYS A 90 -11.88 17.66 15.49
CA LYS A 90 -10.48 18.00 15.27
C LYS A 90 -9.54 17.24 16.20
N LEU A 91 -9.86 17.18 17.49
CA LEU A 91 -9.05 16.46 18.48
C LEU A 91 -9.06 14.96 18.20
N THR A 92 -10.20 14.40 17.83
CA THR A 92 -10.35 12.98 17.46
C THR A 92 -9.35 12.57 16.40
N ALA A 93 -9.24 13.32 15.29
CA ALA A 93 -8.37 12.96 14.18
C ALA A 93 -6.89 12.89 14.62
N TYR A 94 -6.42 13.89 15.36
CA TYR A 94 -5.03 13.92 15.83
C TYR A 94 -4.73 12.85 16.89
N TYR A 95 -5.61 12.65 17.86
CA TYR A 95 -5.37 11.66 18.91
C TYR A 95 -5.42 10.23 18.39
N VAL A 96 -6.37 9.92 17.48
CA VAL A 96 -6.44 8.60 16.84
C VAL A 96 -5.18 8.34 16.00
N PHE A 97 -4.73 9.34 15.23
CA PHE A 97 -3.52 9.21 14.42
C PHE A 97 -2.29 8.96 15.28
N ILE A 98 -2.06 9.81 16.29
CA ILE A 98 -0.90 9.71 17.21
C ILE A 98 -0.94 8.38 17.98
N PHE A 99 -2.09 8.05 18.58
CA PHE A 99 -2.24 6.79 19.32
C PHE A 99 -1.95 5.57 18.44
N SER A 100 -2.47 5.57 17.21
CA SER A 100 -2.25 4.45 16.29
C SER A 100 -0.78 4.28 15.93
N PHE A 101 -0.03 5.38 15.72
CA PHE A 101 1.42 5.32 15.50
C PHE A 101 2.20 4.91 16.73
N ILE A 102 1.82 5.37 17.93
CA ILE A 102 2.45 4.94 19.20
C ILE A 102 2.22 3.44 19.40
N HIS A 103 1.01 2.95 19.19
CA HIS A 103 0.71 1.53 19.34
C HIS A 103 1.44 0.67 18.29
N LEU A 104 1.49 1.11 17.02
CA LEU A 104 2.30 0.45 15.99
C LEU A 104 3.79 0.43 16.37
N SER A 105 4.29 1.55 16.90
CA SER A 105 5.68 1.66 17.38
C SER A 105 5.96 0.67 18.51
N PHE A 106 5.04 0.51 19.44
CA PHE A 106 5.14 -0.49 20.51
C PHE A 106 5.25 -1.91 19.93
N LEU A 107 4.43 -2.26 18.93
CA LEU A 107 4.48 -3.57 18.29
C LEU A 107 5.80 -3.79 17.53
N HIS A 108 6.28 -2.78 16.80
CA HIS A 108 7.57 -2.86 16.12
C HIS A 108 8.75 -2.97 17.09
N ILE A 109 8.73 -2.22 18.19
CA ILE A 109 9.78 -2.30 19.23
C ILE A 109 9.76 -3.69 19.88
N ARG A 110 8.57 -4.19 20.25
CA ARG A 110 8.43 -5.56 20.77
C ARG A 110 9.06 -6.58 19.83
N ARG A 111 8.77 -6.49 18.52
CA ARG A 111 9.34 -7.39 17.52
C ARG A 111 10.88 -7.35 17.47
N LEU A 112 11.51 -6.19 17.74
CA LEU A 112 12.97 -6.11 17.79
C LEU A 112 13.58 -6.92 18.95
N PHE A 113 12.82 -7.11 20.05
CA PHE A 113 13.27 -7.86 21.23
C PHE A 113 12.89 -9.35 21.15
N ASP A 114 11.71 -9.67 20.61
CA ASP A 114 11.20 -11.04 20.58
C ASP A 114 11.93 -11.92 19.57
N ASP A 115 12.09 -11.43 18.34
CA ASP A 115 12.81 -12.15 17.30
C ASP A 115 13.30 -11.17 16.22
N PHE A 116 14.55 -10.80 16.33
CA PHE A 116 15.16 -9.81 15.48
C PHE A 116 15.08 -10.19 14.00
N GLY A 117 13.98 -9.81 13.35
CA GLY A 117 13.74 -9.98 11.92
C GLY A 117 13.01 -11.24 11.49
N GLY A 118 12.68 -12.12 12.40
CA GLY A 118 11.79 -13.27 12.13
C GLY A 118 10.36 -12.79 11.87
N TRP A 119 9.89 -12.97 10.64
CA TRP A 119 8.46 -12.76 10.34
C TRP A 119 7.68 -14.04 10.62
N THR A 120 6.71 -13.96 11.52
CA THR A 120 5.74 -15.01 11.77
C THR A 120 4.37 -14.61 11.23
N ILE A 121 3.55 -15.59 10.87
CA ILE A 121 2.23 -15.34 10.28
C ILE A 121 1.29 -14.62 11.26
N ASP A 122 1.45 -14.86 12.56
CA ASP A 122 0.65 -14.29 13.64
C ASP A 122 1.24 -13.00 14.22
N ASP A 123 2.30 -12.46 13.59
CA ASP A 123 2.87 -11.16 13.95
C ASP A 123 1.81 -10.05 13.79
N PRO A 124 1.43 -9.36 14.88
CA PRO A 124 0.39 -8.34 14.85
C PRO A 124 0.78 -7.10 14.06
N THR A 125 2.07 -6.87 13.79
CA THR A 125 2.52 -5.67 13.05
C THR A 125 1.91 -5.63 11.66
N THR A 126 1.83 -6.77 10.95
CA THR A 126 1.31 -6.85 9.58
C THR A 126 -0.13 -6.34 9.48
N ILE A 127 -1.03 -6.89 10.32
CA ILE A 127 -2.43 -6.46 10.29
C ILE A 127 -2.62 -5.08 10.90
N TYR A 128 -1.80 -4.71 11.89
CA TYR A 128 -1.89 -3.39 12.51
C TYR A 128 -1.45 -2.28 11.55
N MET A 129 -0.42 -2.52 10.72
CA MET A 129 -0.02 -1.62 9.64
C MET A 129 -1.17 -1.31 8.67
N MET A 130 -2.00 -2.30 8.34
CA MET A 130 -3.18 -2.08 7.50
C MET A 130 -4.32 -1.39 8.27
N SER A 131 -4.49 -1.72 9.54
CA SER A 131 -5.57 -1.18 10.37
C SER A 131 -5.36 0.30 10.72
N ILE A 132 -4.11 0.75 10.92
CA ILE A 132 -3.81 2.18 11.14
C ILE A 132 -4.30 3.06 10.00
N CYS A 133 -4.26 2.54 8.75
CA CYS A 133 -4.79 3.27 7.61
C CYS A 133 -6.31 3.46 7.75
N LYS A 134 -7.04 2.43 8.20
CA LYS A 134 -8.48 2.51 8.45
C LYS A 134 -8.82 3.43 9.62
N PHE A 135 -8.11 3.33 10.76
CA PHE A 135 -8.36 4.18 11.94
C PHE A 135 -8.15 5.65 11.62
N SER A 136 -7.01 5.96 11.01
CA SER A 136 -6.65 7.35 10.72
C SER A 136 -7.50 7.95 9.60
N SER A 137 -7.82 7.22 8.52
CA SER A 137 -8.69 7.75 7.46
C SER A 137 -10.10 7.97 7.98
N LEU A 138 -10.65 7.05 8.78
CA LEU A 138 -11.95 7.24 9.45
C LEU A 138 -11.97 8.50 10.31
N ALA A 139 -10.95 8.70 11.15
CA ALA A 139 -10.87 9.83 12.06
C ALA A 139 -10.71 11.18 11.32
N PHE A 140 -9.85 11.22 10.29
CA PHE A 140 -9.69 12.41 9.46
C PHE A 140 -10.93 12.71 8.60
N SER A 141 -11.57 11.70 8.03
CA SER A 141 -12.83 11.88 7.29
C SER A 141 -13.95 12.38 8.19
N TYR A 142 -13.97 11.96 9.48
CA TYR A 142 -14.88 12.48 10.48
C TYR A 142 -14.57 13.95 10.86
N GLU A 143 -13.28 14.33 10.95
CA GLU A 143 -12.87 15.74 11.10
C GLU A 143 -13.35 16.59 9.93
N ASP A 144 -13.13 16.12 8.70
CA ASP A 144 -13.52 16.83 7.47
C ASP A 144 -15.04 17.00 7.36
N GLY A 145 -15.82 16.06 7.90
CA GLY A 145 -17.27 16.18 8.00
C GLY A 145 -17.79 17.31 8.89
N GLY A 146 -16.93 17.91 9.72
CA GLY A 146 -17.23 19.09 10.53
C GLY A 146 -16.89 20.42 9.86
N LYS A 147 -16.34 20.38 8.65
CA LYS A 147 -15.94 21.57 7.87
C LYS A 147 -16.91 21.84 6.73
N ASP A 148 -17.07 23.10 6.39
CA ASP A 148 -17.76 23.47 5.15
C ASP A 148 -16.99 22.96 3.95
N GLU A 149 -17.68 22.61 2.89
CA GLU A 149 -17.04 22.06 1.68
C GLU A 149 -16.05 23.04 1.04
N SER A 150 -16.31 24.35 1.15
CA SER A 150 -15.41 25.41 0.69
C SER A 150 -14.07 25.45 1.41
N GLN A 151 -14.00 24.94 2.65
CA GLN A 151 -12.79 24.86 3.46
C GLN A 151 -11.90 23.67 3.08
N LEU A 152 -12.47 22.68 2.39
CA LEU A 152 -11.77 21.50 1.94
C LEU A 152 -11.16 21.75 0.56
N LYS A 153 -9.83 21.93 0.52
CA LYS A 153 -9.08 22.22 -0.72
C LYS A 153 -8.94 21.02 -1.66
N ASN A 154 -9.13 19.80 -1.16
CA ASN A 154 -8.92 18.56 -1.90
C ASN A 154 -10.23 17.86 -2.19
N SER A 155 -10.41 17.37 -3.45
CA SER A 155 -11.63 16.66 -3.88
C SER A 155 -11.87 15.36 -3.10
N HIS A 156 -10.80 14.61 -2.79
CA HIS A 156 -10.90 13.39 -1.97
C HIS A 156 -11.46 13.70 -0.57
N HIS A 157 -10.98 14.76 0.11
CA HIS A 157 -11.48 15.12 1.43
C HIS A 157 -12.96 15.55 1.38
N LYS A 158 -13.40 16.22 0.30
CA LYS A 158 -14.80 16.55 0.07
C LYS A 158 -15.66 15.30 -0.13
N GLU A 159 -15.19 14.39 -0.95
CA GLU A 159 -15.88 13.14 -1.29
C GLU A 159 -16.06 12.23 -0.07
N TYR A 160 -14.98 12.01 0.70
CA TYR A 160 -14.95 11.01 1.78
C TYR A 160 -15.29 11.56 3.17
N ARG A 161 -15.65 12.84 3.30
CA ARG A 161 -16.07 13.42 4.59
C ARG A 161 -17.27 12.68 5.22
N ILE A 162 -17.25 12.51 6.54
CA ILE A 162 -18.27 11.82 7.32
C ILE A 162 -19.01 12.82 8.20
N ILE A 163 -20.28 13.07 7.89
CA ILE A 163 -21.12 14.06 8.59
C ILE A 163 -21.70 13.44 9.85
N GLU A 164 -22.28 12.24 9.75
CA GLU A 164 -22.91 11.54 10.86
C GLU A 164 -21.89 10.76 11.70
N LYS A 165 -22.10 10.67 13.00
CA LYS A 165 -21.26 9.83 13.87
C LYS A 165 -21.50 8.35 13.56
N PRO A 166 -20.44 7.58 13.24
CA PRO A 166 -20.56 6.14 13.09
C PRO A 166 -20.97 5.47 14.41
N SER A 167 -21.83 4.46 14.34
CA SER A 167 -22.14 3.57 15.46
C SER A 167 -20.98 2.61 15.76
N LEU A 168 -20.97 2.02 16.96
CA LEU A 168 -19.95 1.02 17.31
C LEU A 168 -19.96 -0.16 16.33
N LEU A 169 -21.14 -0.65 15.95
CA LEU A 169 -21.27 -1.76 15.01
C LEU A 169 -20.69 -1.40 13.63
N GLU A 170 -20.91 -0.17 13.14
CA GLU A 170 -20.34 0.29 11.87
C GLU A 170 -18.81 0.36 11.91
N VAL A 171 -18.23 0.89 13.00
CA VAL A 171 -16.78 0.99 13.16
C VAL A 171 -16.14 -0.40 13.26
N LEU A 172 -16.69 -1.29 14.08
CA LEU A 172 -16.21 -2.67 14.20
C LEU A 172 -16.31 -3.40 12.86
N SER A 173 -17.48 -3.32 12.19
CA SER A 173 -17.70 -3.99 10.91
C SER A 173 -16.77 -3.46 9.80
N PHE A 174 -16.46 -2.17 9.80
CA PHE A 174 -15.51 -1.55 8.87
C PHE A 174 -14.08 -2.06 9.08
N VAL A 175 -13.63 -2.08 10.32
CA VAL A 175 -12.28 -2.52 10.67
C VAL A 175 -12.10 -4.01 10.37
N TYR A 176 -13.08 -4.81 10.77
CA TYR A 176 -13.08 -6.27 10.58
C TYR A 176 -13.71 -6.72 9.27
N PHE A 177 -13.93 -5.83 8.28
CA PHE A 177 -14.49 -6.24 7.00
C PHE A 177 -13.67 -7.35 6.35
N TYR A 178 -14.27 -8.53 6.21
CA TYR A 178 -13.57 -9.81 5.94
C TYR A 178 -12.68 -9.80 4.69
N PRO A 179 -12.99 -9.16 3.54
CA PRO A 179 -12.10 -9.14 2.39
C PRO A 179 -10.80 -8.37 2.64
N THR A 180 -10.77 -7.52 3.65
CA THR A 180 -9.63 -6.66 3.99
C THR A 180 -9.05 -6.93 5.39
N ALA A 181 -9.59 -7.92 6.09
CA ALA A 181 -9.26 -8.18 7.49
C ALA A 181 -7.93 -8.90 7.70
N ILE A 182 -7.34 -9.49 6.65
CA ILE A 182 -6.12 -10.30 6.76
C ILE A 182 -4.88 -9.51 6.32
N VAL A 183 -4.87 -9.05 5.07
CA VAL A 183 -3.70 -8.42 4.44
C VAL A 183 -4.02 -7.02 3.89
N GLY A 184 -5.24 -6.59 3.96
CA GLY A 184 -5.75 -5.38 3.31
C GLY A 184 -6.52 -5.75 2.04
N PRO A 185 -6.73 -4.88 1.06
CA PRO A 185 -6.21 -3.50 0.96
C PRO A 185 -6.90 -2.50 1.91
N SER A 186 -6.34 -1.29 2.05
CA SER A 186 -7.04 -0.21 2.74
C SER A 186 -8.20 0.31 1.87
N ILE A 187 -9.33 0.55 2.49
CA ILE A 187 -10.54 1.09 1.87
C ILE A 187 -11.06 2.28 2.69
N GLU A 188 -11.84 3.14 2.07
CA GLU A 188 -12.46 4.28 2.75
C GLU A 188 -13.78 3.86 3.45
N TYR A 189 -14.04 4.46 4.63
CA TYR A 189 -15.26 4.16 5.40
C TYR A 189 -16.54 4.48 4.61
N LYS A 190 -16.55 5.56 3.83
CA LYS A 190 -17.71 5.95 3.04
C LYS A 190 -18.03 4.91 1.96
N ASP A 191 -17.02 4.36 1.30
CA ASP A 191 -17.23 3.29 0.34
C ASP A 191 -17.81 2.03 1.01
N PHE A 192 -17.26 1.65 2.17
CA PHE A 192 -17.77 0.54 2.96
C PHE A 192 -19.23 0.74 3.37
N ILE A 193 -19.59 1.91 3.91
CA ILE A 193 -20.95 2.13 4.39
C ILE A 193 -21.99 2.23 3.25
N ASN A 194 -21.59 2.78 2.10
CA ASN A 194 -22.44 2.81 0.91
C ASN A 194 -22.64 1.38 0.35
N PHE A 195 -21.58 0.56 0.36
CA PHE A 195 -21.68 -0.85 0.02
C PHE A 195 -22.63 -1.62 0.97
N ILE A 196 -22.54 -1.38 2.28
CA ILE A 196 -23.42 -2.01 3.28
C ILE A 196 -24.88 -1.55 3.11
N LYS A 197 -25.09 -0.28 2.80
CA LYS A 197 -26.44 0.30 2.59
C LYS A 197 -27.00 0.04 1.18
N GLU A 198 -26.23 -0.56 0.28
CA GLU A 198 -26.59 -0.79 -1.11
C GLU A 198 -26.99 0.51 -1.85
N THR A 199 -26.27 1.60 -1.55
CA THR A 199 -26.47 2.92 -2.16
C THR A 199 -25.44 3.22 -3.24
N ASP A 200 -25.60 4.30 -3.98
CA ASP A 200 -24.75 4.71 -5.11
C ASP A 200 -24.60 3.59 -6.16
N CYS A 201 -23.39 3.34 -6.63
CA CYS A 201 -23.10 2.28 -7.62
C CYS A 201 -23.47 0.87 -7.13
N TYR A 202 -23.66 0.68 -5.82
CA TYR A 202 -23.99 -0.64 -5.25
C TYR A 202 -25.49 -0.99 -5.34
N SER A 203 -26.36 -0.05 -5.66
CA SER A 203 -27.80 -0.32 -5.84
C SER A 203 -28.11 -1.25 -7.03
N ASN A 204 -27.18 -1.37 -7.99
CA ASN A 204 -27.29 -2.23 -9.16
C ASN A 204 -26.25 -3.37 -9.17
N LEU A 205 -25.69 -3.73 -8.01
CA LEU A 205 -24.63 -4.70 -7.92
C LEU A 205 -25.00 -6.06 -8.50
N ASP A 206 -26.23 -6.52 -8.24
CA ASP A 206 -26.75 -7.82 -8.72
C ASP A 206 -26.75 -7.91 -10.24
N LYS A 207 -27.02 -6.80 -10.94
CA LYS A 207 -27.00 -6.74 -12.41
C LYS A 207 -25.56 -6.85 -12.99
N ASN A 208 -24.56 -6.74 -12.15
CA ASN A 208 -23.15 -6.70 -12.53
C ASN A 208 -22.35 -7.93 -12.06
N LEU A 209 -23.00 -8.94 -11.50
CA LEU A 209 -22.34 -10.11 -10.90
C LEU A 209 -21.41 -10.83 -11.88
N LEU A 210 -21.82 -10.98 -13.15
CA LEU A 210 -20.97 -11.63 -14.17
C LEU A 210 -19.69 -10.82 -14.44
N TYR A 211 -19.78 -9.49 -14.48
CA TYR A 211 -18.63 -8.61 -14.64
C TYR A 211 -17.69 -8.73 -13.44
N ILE A 212 -18.24 -8.70 -12.23
CA ILE A 212 -17.51 -8.84 -10.96
C ILE A 212 -16.83 -10.21 -10.90
N PHE A 213 -17.56 -11.29 -11.17
CA PHE A 213 -17.03 -12.65 -11.12
C PHE A 213 -15.89 -12.85 -12.13
N LYS A 214 -16.09 -12.47 -13.41
CA LYS A 214 -15.07 -12.60 -14.46
C LYS A 214 -13.78 -11.86 -14.09
N ASN A 215 -13.89 -10.62 -13.63
CA ASN A 215 -12.71 -9.85 -13.24
C ASN A 215 -12.07 -10.38 -11.96
N GLY A 216 -12.87 -10.73 -10.95
CA GLY A 216 -12.37 -11.36 -9.73
C GLY A 216 -11.58 -12.63 -10.02
N LEU A 217 -12.07 -13.48 -10.93
CA LEU A 217 -11.39 -14.68 -11.36
C LEU A 217 -10.06 -14.38 -12.09
N ASN A 218 -10.03 -13.35 -12.94
CA ASN A 218 -8.79 -12.95 -13.62
C ASN A 218 -7.70 -12.53 -12.61
N TYR A 219 -8.06 -11.71 -11.62
CA TYR A 219 -7.12 -11.33 -10.55
C TYR A 219 -6.76 -12.54 -9.68
N PHE A 220 -7.71 -13.38 -9.33
CA PHE A 220 -7.46 -14.60 -8.58
C PHE A 220 -6.40 -15.49 -9.28
N LEU A 221 -6.59 -15.80 -10.55
CA LEU A 221 -5.63 -16.58 -11.34
C LEU A 221 -4.27 -15.84 -11.47
N GLY A 222 -4.30 -14.52 -11.66
CA GLY A 222 -3.10 -13.70 -11.71
C GLY A 222 -2.25 -13.76 -10.43
N SER A 223 -2.88 -13.97 -9.27
CA SER A 223 -2.14 -14.13 -8.01
C SER A 223 -1.27 -15.40 -7.99
N PHE A 224 -1.75 -16.49 -8.55
CA PHE A 224 -0.97 -17.73 -8.68
C PHE A 224 0.15 -17.61 -9.70
N VAL A 225 -0.06 -16.87 -10.79
CA VAL A 225 1.02 -16.57 -11.75
C VAL A 225 2.14 -15.79 -11.08
N ALA A 226 1.81 -14.76 -10.28
CA ALA A 226 2.80 -14.00 -9.52
C ALA A 226 3.51 -14.88 -8.48
N MET A 227 2.80 -15.78 -7.81
CA MET A 227 3.38 -16.71 -6.84
C MET A 227 4.33 -17.71 -7.51
N ALA A 228 3.95 -18.26 -8.66
CA ALA A 228 4.82 -19.17 -9.42
C ALA A 228 6.10 -18.47 -9.89
N TYR A 229 5.97 -17.21 -10.37
CA TYR A 229 7.12 -16.40 -10.74
C TYR A 229 8.06 -16.16 -9.55
N TYR A 230 7.51 -15.78 -8.39
CA TYR A 230 8.29 -15.67 -7.15
C TYR A 230 9.04 -16.95 -6.82
N ALA A 231 8.34 -18.10 -6.81
CA ALA A 231 8.94 -19.38 -6.46
C ALA A 231 10.10 -19.77 -7.41
N VAL A 232 9.93 -19.55 -8.72
CA VAL A 232 10.98 -19.86 -9.70
C VAL A 232 12.18 -18.92 -9.54
N VAL A 233 11.94 -17.62 -9.41
CA VAL A 233 13.03 -16.63 -9.38
C VAL A 233 13.76 -16.69 -8.04
N SER A 234 13.07 -16.75 -6.90
CA SER A 234 13.72 -16.76 -5.59
C SER A 234 14.59 -18.01 -5.36
N ASN A 235 14.24 -19.15 -5.97
CA ASN A 235 15.05 -20.35 -5.91
C ASN A 235 16.32 -20.27 -6.77
N LYS A 236 16.26 -19.54 -7.90
CA LYS A 236 17.41 -19.41 -8.82
C LYS A 236 18.29 -18.22 -8.51
N LEU A 237 17.71 -17.15 -8.00
CA LEU A 237 18.36 -15.88 -7.72
C LEU A 237 17.97 -15.39 -6.31
N PRO A 238 18.45 -16.05 -5.25
CA PRO A 238 18.11 -15.65 -3.88
C PRO A 238 18.72 -14.29 -3.52
N VAL A 239 17.93 -13.43 -2.87
CA VAL A 239 18.38 -12.06 -2.49
C VAL A 239 19.49 -12.10 -1.45
N GLU A 240 19.57 -13.14 -0.68
CA GLU A 240 20.57 -13.37 0.36
C GLU A 240 21.98 -13.48 -0.24
N GLU A 241 22.11 -13.86 -1.50
CA GLU A 241 23.42 -13.89 -2.19
C GLU A 241 24.03 -12.48 -2.29
N ILE A 242 23.20 -11.45 -2.52
CA ILE A 242 23.67 -10.07 -2.73
C ILE A 242 24.39 -9.53 -1.48
N VAL A 243 24.06 -10.05 -0.30
CA VAL A 243 24.62 -9.61 0.99
C VAL A 243 25.71 -10.54 1.53
N LYS A 244 26.19 -11.49 0.72
CA LYS A 244 27.39 -12.29 1.04
C LYS A 244 28.66 -11.54 0.63
N GLU A 245 29.73 -11.63 1.41
CA GLU A 245 30.98 -10.93 1.11
C GLU A 245 31.60 -11.35 -0.24
N ASP A 246 31.51 -12.63 -0.57
CA ASP A 246 32.03 -13.16 -1.83
C ASP A 246 31.30 -12.64 -3.07
N PHE A 247 30.04 -12.24 -2.94
CA PHE A 247 29.28 -11.68 -4.05
C PHE A 247 29.91 -10.38 -4.58
N GLY A 248 30.53 -9.60 -3.71
CA GLY A 248 31.27 -8.39 -4.09
C GLY A 248 32.50 -8.62 -4.98
N LYS A 249 32.96 -9.86 -5.17
CA LYS A 249 34.06 -10.19 -6.09
C LYS A 249 33.65 -10.14 -7.56
N HIS A 250 32.34 -10.23 -7.85
CA HIS A 250 31.81 -10.10 -9.20
C HIS A 250 31.94 -8.66 -9.74
N SER A 251 31.92 -8.52 -11.07
CA SER A 251 31.88 -7.21 -11.71
C SER A 251 30.60 -6.46 -11.35
N LEU A 252 30.64 -5.11 -11.31
CA LEU A 252 29.46 -4.31 -11.03
C LEU A 252 28.32 -4.61 -12.02
N LEU A 253 28.65 -4.81 -13.30
CA LEU A 253 27.67 -5.16 -14.33
C LEU A 253 26.93 -6.46 -13.98
N TYR A 254 27.67 -7.52 -13.59
CA TYR A 254 27.07 -8.78 -13.15
C TYR A 254 26.13 -8.57 -11.96
N ILE A 255 26.56 -7.81 -10.95
CA ILE A 255 25.80 -7.52 -9.74
C ILE A 255 24.49 -6.78 -10.10
N LEU A 256 24.56 -5.76 -10.96
CA LEU A 256 23.37 -5.01 -11.39
C LEU A 256 22.41 -5.87 -12.22
N VAL A 257 22.93 -6.73 -13.11
CA VAL A 257 22.09 -7.68 -13.87
C VAL A 257 21.44 -8.70 -12.94
N TYR A 258 22.18 -9.23 -11.96
CA TYR A 258 21.63 -10.15 -10.97
C TYR A 258 20.48 -9.49 -10.20
N ILE A 259 20.68 -8.27 -9.69
CA ILE A 259 19.68 -7.51 -8.93
C ILE A 259 18.45 -7.23 -9.81
N TYR A 260 18.65 -6.85 -11.06
CA TYR A 260 17.58 -6.55 -12.02
C TYR A 260 16.62 -7.73 -12.22
N PHE A 261 17.09 -8.98 -12.16
CA PHE A 261 16.25 -10.16 -12.26
C PHE A 261 15.79 -10.72 -10.90
N CYS A 262 16.58 -10.53 -9.83
CA CYS A 262 16.30 -11.03 -8.50
C CYS A 262 15.13 -10.27 -7.83
N ILE A 263 15.21 -8.94 -7.79
CA ILE A 263 14.26 -8.12 -7.01
C ILE A 263 12.82 -8.16 -7.54
N PRO A 264 12.54 -8.18 -8.86
CA PRO A 264 11.20 -8.43 -9.37
C PRO A 264 10.59 -9.76 -8.88
N GLY A 265 11.43 -10.79 -8.71
CA GLY A 265 11.01 -12.04 -8.09
C GLY A 265 10.47 -11.84 -6.68
N ILE A 266 11.18 -11.09 -5.83
CA ILE A 266 10.72 -10.80 -4.47
C ILE A 266 9.49 -9.91 -4.49
N ARG A 267 9.41 -8.91 -5.37
CA ARG A 267 8.20 -8.08 -5.53
C ARG A 267 6.98 -8.93 -5.89
N ALA A 268 7.16 -9.98 -6.69
CA ALA A 268 6.09 -10.88 -7.07
C ALA A 268 5.43 -11.59 -5.87
N ARG A 269 6.17 -11.81 -4.76
CA ARG A 269 5.61 -12.30 -3.50
C ARG A 269 4.58 -11.31 -2.94
N TYR A 270 4.87 -10.02 -2.97
CA TYR A 270 3.92 -8.99 -2.53
C TYR A 270 2.75 -8.87 -3.51
N TYR A 271 3.03 -8.91 -4.82
CA TYR A 271 1.98 -8.91 -5.83
C TYR A 271 1.01 -10.08 -5.65
N SER A 272 1.51 -11.28 -5.41
CA SER A 272 0.64 -12.46 -5.20
C SER A 272 -0.34 -12.25 -4.04
N GLY A 273 0.13 -11.75 -2.90
CA GLY A 273 -0.71 -11.46 -1.74
C GLY A 273 -1.70 -10.32 -1.99
N TRP A 274 -1.24 -9.21 -2.59
CA TRP A 274 -2.11 -8.07 -2.89
C TRP A 274 -3.17 -8.38 -3.94
N ILE A 275 -2.81 -9.09 -5.00
CA ILE A 275 -3.74 -9.50 -6.06
C ILE A 275 -4.78 -10.46 -5.49
N LEU A 276 -4.38 -11.43 -4.67
CA LEU A 276 -5.29 -12.37 -4.03
C LEU A 276 -6.28 -11.64 -3.12
N SER A 277 -5.78 -10.74 -2.26
CA SER A 277 -6.64 -9.94 -1.38
C SER A 277 -7.55 -8.99 -2.17
N TYR A 278 -7.06 -8.40 -3.24
CA TYR A 278 -7.88 -7.56 -4.12
C TYR A 278 -8.95 -8.38 -4.85
N SER A 279 -8.65 -9.62 -5.25
CA SER A 279 -9.66 -10.50 -5.87
C SER A 279 -10.82 -10.80 -4.90
N THR A 280 -10.54 -11.00 -3.60
CA THR A 280 -11.61 -11.18 -2.60
C THR A 280 -12.46 -9.92 -2.44
N LEU A 281 -11.83 -8.73 -2.51
CA LEU A 281 -12.55 -7.46 -2.47
C LEU A 281 -13.42 -7.27 -3.74
N ILE A 282 -12.95 -7.69 -4.92
CA ILE A 282 -13.76 -7.71 -6.13
C ILE A 282 -14.94 -8.67 -5.99
N PHE A 283 -14.71 -9.92 -5.56
CA PHE A 283 -15.76 -10.91 -5.37
C PHE A 283 -16.84 -10.47 -4.37
N SER A 284 -16.47 -9.69 -3.35
CA SER A 284 -17.44 -9.11 -2.43
C SER A 284 -18.33 -8.02 -3.06
N GLY A 285 -17.89 -7.43 -4.19
CA GLY A 285 -18.55 -6.34 -4.89
C GLY A 285 -18.09 -4.93 -4.46
N LEU A 286 -17.33 -4.77 -3.38
CA LEU A 286 -16.96 -3.44 -2.87
C LEU A 286 -16.06 -2.67 -3.85
N SER A 287 -15.20 -3.34 -4.63
CA SER A 287 -14.34 -2.68 -5.62
C SER A 287 -15.09 -2.03 -6.78
N TYR A 288 -16.36 -2.42 -6.98
CA TYR A 288 -17.15 -1.97 -8.12
C TYR A 288 -17.44 -0.47 -8.07
N THR A 289 -17.33 0.18 -9.21
CA THR A 289 -17.71 1.58 -9.39
C THR A 289 -18.31 1.80 -10.77
N GLU A 290 -19.23 2.76 -10.87
CA GLU A 290 -19.82 3.25 -12.11
C GLU A 290 -19.60 4.74 -12.22
N LYS A 291 -19.21 5.20 -13.42
CA LYS A 291 -19.11 6.63 -13.74
C LYS A 291 -19.82 6.87 -15.07
N GLU A 292 -20.69 7.86 -15.10
CA GLU A 292 -21.26 8.31 -16.36
C GLU A 292 -20.27 9.25 -17.06
N LYS A 293 -19.98 8.94 -18.32
CA LYS A 293 -19.16 9.79 -19.18
C LYS A 293 -19.74 9.77 -20.59
N ASP A 294 -20.02 10.95 -21.10
CA ASP A 294 -20.58 11.13 -22.46
C ASP A 294 -21.84 10.27 -22.71
N GLY A 295 -22.75 10.22 -21.70
CA GLY A 295 -24.01 9.44 -21.76
C GLY A 295 -23.81 7.93 -21.68
N LYS A 296 -22.59 7.43 -21.40
CA LYS A 296 -22.30 5.99 -21.26
C LYS A 296 -21.86 5.67 -19.84
N ILE A 297 -22.39 4.57 -19.30
CA ILE A 297 -21.93 4.04 -18.00
C ILE A 297 -20.63 3.29 -18.21
N ILE A 298 -19.55 3.80 -17.62
CA ILE A 298 -18.25 3.16 -17.58
C ILE A 298 -18.13 2.42 -16.25
N LYS A 299 -18.03 1.10 -16.32
CA LYS A 299 -17.82 0.22 -15.15
C LYS A 299 -16.33 0.06 -14.90
N SER A 300 -15.92 0.16 -13.65
CA SER A 300 -14.53 -0.07 -13.25
C SER A 300 -14.45 -0.74 -11.87
N LEU A 301 -13.23 -1.17 -11.52
CA LEU A 301 -12.89 -1.80 -10.24
C LEU A 301 -11.73 -1.00 -9.66
N GLU A 302 -12.01 0.17 -9.08
CA GLU A 302 -10.97 1.11 -8.65
C GLU A 302 -10.72 1.06 -7.15
N LYS A 303 -11.76 0.75 -6.35
CA LYS A 303 -11.67 0.80 -4.88
C LYS A 303 -10.84 -0.35 -4.35
N GLY A 304 -9.86 -0.02 -3.53
CA GLY A 304 -8.92 -0.98 -2.99
C GLY A 304 -7.91 -1.56 -3.99
N CYS A 305 -7.79 -0.98 -5.20
CA CYS A 305 -6.81 -1.41 -6.20
C CYS A 305 -5.39 -1.18 -5.68
N TYR A 306 -4.57 -2.23 -5.70
CA TYR A 306 -3.18 -2.20 -5.23
C TYR A 306 -2.21 -1.48 -6.18
N GLY A 307 -2.62 -1.21 -7.42
CA GLY A 307 -1.83 -0.55 -8.46
C GLY A 307 -1.65 -1.39 -9.72
N THR A 308 -0.81 -0.90 -10.63
CA THR A 308 -0.58 -1.49 -11.95
C THR A 308 0.84 -2.04 -12.06
N ILE A 309 0.99 -3.37 -12.04
CA ILE A 309 2.29 -4.05 -12.04
C ILE A 309 3.16 -3.62 -13.23
N THR A 310 2.59 -3.59 -14.44
CA THR A 310 3.34 -3.21 -15.65
C THR A 310 3.91 -1.79 -15.57
N ILE A 311 3.22 -0.89 -14.86
CA ILE A 311 3.73 0.47 -14.61
C ILE A 311 4.88 0.42 -13.62
N VAL A 312 4.77 -0.34 -12.54
CA VAL A 312 5.84 -0.47 -11.55
C VAL A 312 7.12 -1.04 -12.19
N GLU A 313 6.98 -2.06 -13.04
CA GLU A 313 8.13 -2.76 -13.62
C GLU A 313 8.77 -2.02 -14.82
N TRP A 314 8.01 -1.21 -15.58
CA TRP A 314 8.45 -0.67 -16.86
C TRP A 314 8.36 0.86 -16.99
N CYS A 315 8.02 1.59 -15.94
CA CYS A 315 7.87 3.03 -16.02
C CYS A 315 9.22 3.78 -15.99
N ILE A 316 9.30 4.84 -16.77
CA ILE A 316 10.48 5.72 -16.79
C ILE A 316 10.39 6.85 -15.75
N ASN A 317 9.21 7.15 -15.21
CA ASN A 317 9.01 8.23 -14.25
C ASN A 317 8.88 7.68 -12.83
N PRO A 318 9.83 7.96 -11.91
CA PRO A 318 9.79 7.50 -10.52
C PRO A 318 8.53 7.87 -9.76
N LYS A 319 7.96 9.05 -10.04
CA LYS A 319 6.70 9.49 -9.41
C LYS A 319 5.56 8.51 -9.72
N THR A 320 5.47 8.04 -10.97
CA THR A 320 4.42 7.11 -11.39
C THR A 320 4.59 5.74 -10.73
N ILE A 321 5.84 5.27 -10.59
CA ILE A 321 6.13 4.01 -9.86
C ILE A 321 5.64 4.12 -8.41
N LEU A 322 5.97 5.20 -7.71
CA LEU A 322 5.58 5.40 -6.31
C LEU A 322 4.05 5.52 -6.13
N VAL A 323 3.34 6.02 -7.13
CA VAL A 323 1.86 6.07 -7.12
C VAL A 323 1.26 4.67 -7.27
N GLU A 324 1.84 3.83 -8.12
CA GLU A 324 1.29 2.52 -8.46
C GLU A 324 1.84 1.37 -7.57
N TRP A 325 2.95 1.59 -6.84
CA TRP A 325 3.44 0.65 -5.85
C TRP A 325 2.61 0.72 -4.57
N ASN A 326 1.88 -0.34 -4.24
CA ASN A 326 0.97 -0.38 -3.09
C ASN A 326 0.07 0.86 -3.03
N LYS A 327 -0.70 1.07 -4.10
CA LYS A 327 -1.48 2.29 -4.37
C LYS A 327 -2.38 2.71 -3.21
N THR A 328 -2.97 1.77 -2.48
CA THR A 328 -3.84 2.10 -1.35
C THR A 328 -3.08 2.77 -0.22
N ILE A 329 -1.86 2.33 0.07
CA ILE A 329 -0.99 2.95 1.07
C ILE A 329 -0.43 4.28 0.57
N HIS A 330 -0.08 4.38 -0.72
CA HIS A 330 0.28 5.66 -1.32
C HIS A 330 -0.84 6.71 -1.18
N LEU A 331 -2.09 6.34 -1.47
CA LEU A 331 -3.24 7.23 -1.33
C LEU A 331 -3.49 7.61 0.13
N TRP A 332 -3.37 6.66 1.06
CA TRP A 332 -3.44 6.93 2.47
C TRP A 332 -2.38 7.94 2.93
N LEU A 333 -1.10 7.75 2.59
CA LEU A 333 -0.03 8.71 2.89
C LEU A 333 -0.28 10.07 2.23
N LYS A 334 -0.73 10.08 0.97
CA LYS A 334 -1.03 11.32 0.25
C LYS A 334 -2.12 12.12 0.96
N TYR A 335 -3.25 11.51 1.31
CA TYR A 335 -4.41 12.24 1.81
C TYR A 335 -4.40 12.45 3.32
N ASN A 336 -3.86 11.52 4.08
CA ASN A 336 -3.88 11.60 5.54
C ASN A 336 -2.56 12.12 6.17
N VAL A 337 -1.45 12.18 5.40
CA VAL A 337 -0.19 12.74 5.87
C VAL A 337 0.22 13.94 5.02
N TYR A 338 0.60 13.74 3.76
CA TYR A 338 1.16 14.80 2.92
C TYR A 338 0.22 16.00 2.75
N THR A 339 -1.04 15.74 2.36
CA THR A 339 -2.01 16.82 2.12
C THR A 339 -2.37 17.57 3.40
N ARG A 340 -2.37 16.87 4.56
CA ARG A 340 -2.57 17.49 5.86
C ARG A 340 -1.41 18.43 6.22
N LEU A 341 -0.16 17.99 6.00
CA LEU A 341 1.04 18.77 6.29
C LEU A 341 1.16 20.00 5.40
N ILE A 342 0.99 19.86 4.07
CA ILE A 342 1.15 20.97 3.13
C ILE A 342 0.10 22.06 3.30
N ASN A 343 -1.06 21.73 3.85
CA ASN A 343 -2.16 22.66 4.12
C ASN A 343 -2.03 23.38 5.47
N ILE A 344 -0.99 23.11 6.27
CA ILE A 344 -0.71 23.86 7.49
C ILE A 344 -0.22 25.27 7.11
N GLU A 345 -1.00 26.31 7.47
CA GLU A 345 -0.70 27.70 7.09
C GLU A 345 0.34 28.41 8.00
N ARG A 346 1.02 27.65 8.86
CA ARG A 346 2.06 28.15 9.78
C ARG A 346 3.44 27.67 9.35
N LYS A 347 4.48 28.49 9.57
CA LYS A 347 5.87 28.05 9.44
C LYS A 347 6.16 26.89 10.42
N PRO A 348 6.99 25.90 10.04
CA PRO A 348 7.77 25.81 8.77
C PRO A 348 7.00 25.18 7.60
N PHE A 349 5.74 24.78 7.74
CA PHE A 349 4.98 23.98 6.78
C PHE A 349 4.38 24.79 5.62
N LYS A 350 4.06 26.06 5.86
CA LYS A 350 3.39 26.89 4.86
C LYS A 350 4.10 26.85 3.50
N ASN A 351 3.43 26.29 2.49
CA ASN A 351 3.94 26.11 1.12
C ASN A 351 5.29 25.34 1.03
N ASN A 352 5.63 24.57 2.04
CA ASN A 352 6.88 23.82 2.11
C ASN A 352 6.68 22.35 1.70
N TRP A 353 6.61 22.13 0.38
CA TRP A 353 6.45 20.79 -0.18
C TRP A 353 7.65 19.86 0.14
N VAL A 354 8.87 20.41 0.28
CA VAL A 354 10.08 19.67 0.60
C VAL A 354 9.95 19.03 1.97
N LEU A 355 9.61 19.81 2.99
CA LEU A 355 9.41 19.31 4.36
C LEU A 355 8.23 18.36 4.45
N SER A 356 7.10 18.70 3.81
CA SER A 356 5.91 17.84 3.83
C SER A 356 6.17 16.49 3.16
N SER A 357 6.91 16.46 2.05
CA SER A 357 7.32 15.22 1.41
C SER A 357 8.29 14.42 2.28
N LEU A 358 9.32 15.05 2.83
CA LEU A 358 10.28 14.37 3.70
C LEU A 358 9.58 13.71 4.89
N LEU A 359 8.71 14.44 5.58
CA LEU A 359 7.94 13.89 6.71
C LEU A 359 6.99 12.76 6.30
N THR A 360 6.46 12.81 5.07
CA THR A 360 5.63 11.71 4.54
C THR A 360 6.47 10.45 4.31
N PHE A 361 7.67 10.56 3.76
CA PHE A 361 8.59 9.43 3.61
C PHE A 361 9.04 8.89 4.99
N MET A 362 9.28 9.77 5.97
CA MET A 362 9.60 9.37 7.34
C MET A 362 8.41 8.65 8.01
N ALA A 363 7.18 9.12 7.82
CA ALA A 363 5.98 8.43 8.30
C ALA A 363 5.84 7.03 7.68
N SER A 364 6.17 6.89 6.39
CA SER A 364 6.21 5.59 5.72
C SER A 364 7.30 4.67 6.31
N ALA A 365 8.49 5.20 6.61
CA ALA A 365 9.55 4.43 7.23
C ALA A 365 9.15 3.92 8.63
N ILE A 366 8.56 4.79 9.47
CA ILE A 366 8.06 4.42 10.81
C ILE A 366 6.93 3.38 10.69
N TRP A 367 6.04 3.53 9.69
CA TRP A 367 4.97 2.57 9.42
C TRP A 367 5.52 1.17 9.11
N HIS A 368 6.70 1.07 8.44
CA HIS A 368 7.37 -0.21 8.16
C HIS A 368 8.13 -0.78 9.36
N GLY A 369 8.59 0.06 10.29
CA GLY A 369 9.28 -0.37 11.51
C GLY A 369 10.58 0.36 11.79
N TYR A 370 11.30 -0.09 12.83
CA TYR A 370 12.50 0.58 13.35
C TYR A 370 13.82 -0.02 12.88
N TYR A 371 13.81 -0.71 11.72
CA TYR A 371 15.04 -1.17 11.09
C TYR A 371 15.70 -0.02 10.32
N TRP A 372 16.97 0.24 10.55
CA TRP A 372 17.73 1.34 9.92
C TRP A 372 17.71 1.30 8.40
N THR A 373 17.67 0.09 7.82
CA THR A 373 17.59 -0.13 6.38
C THR A 373 16.33 0.46 5.77
N TYR A 374 15.20 0.48 6.49
CA TYR A 374 13.97 1.15 6.03
C TYR A 374 14.17 2.66 5.90
N TYR A 375 14.73 3.30 6.93
CA TYR A 375 14.98 4.74 6.89
C TYR A 375 15.92 5.11 5.78
N PHE A 376 16.98 4.34 5.60
CA PHE A 376 17.93 4.53 4.52
C PHE A 376 17.27 4.39 3.14
N THR A 377 16.42 3.37 2.95
CA THR A 377 15.64 3.14 1.74
C THR A 377 14.74 4.34 1.43
N PHE A 378 13.92 4.75 2.38
CA PHE A 378 12.95 5.84 2.15
C PHE A 378 13.62 7.19 1.94
N ILE A 379 14.71 7.49 2.63
CA ILE A 379 15.50 8.71 2.42
C ILE A 379 16.16 8.70 1.02
N SER A 380 16.71 7.56 0.60
CA SER A 380 17.29 7.41 -0.74
C SER A 380 16.26 7.65 -1.85
N ILE A 381 15.08 7.03 -1.72
CA ILE A 381 13.96 7.23 -2.66
C ILE A 381 13.48 8.69 -2.63
N TYR A 382 13.40 9.32 -1.45
CA TYR A 382 13.05 10.75 -1.34
C TYR A 382 14.00 11.65 -2.14
N PHE A 383 15.32 11.45 -2.02
CA PHE A 383 16.31 12.23 -2.78
C PHE A 383 16.17 11.98 -4.29
N TYR A 384 16.07 10.71 -4.69
CA TYR A 384 15.89 10.34 -6.08
C TYR A 384 14.63 10.98 -6.70
N GLN A 385 13.48 10.77 -6.06
CA GLN A 385 12.21 11.35 -6.51
C GLN A 385 12.25 12.87 -6.55
N SER A 386 12.82 13.52 -5.53
CA SER A 386 12.90 14.98 -5.45
C SER A 386 13.71 15.57 -6.60
N GLY A 387 14.80 14.91 -7.00
CA GLY A 387 15.57 15.28 -8.20
C GLY A 387 14.77 15.05 -9.48
N CYS A 388 14.15 13.90 -9.61
CA CYS A 388 13.35 13.53 -10.78
C CYS A 388 12.12 14.42 -11.00
N LEU A 389 11.53 14.99 -9.93
CA LEU A 389 10.47 16.01 -10.07
C LEU A 389 10.94 17.29 -10.78
N ILE A 390 12.21 17.67 -10.64
CA ILE A 390 12.79 18.81 -11.37
C ILE A 390 13.00 18.44 -12.84
N PHE A 391 13.49 17.23 -13.12
CA PHE A 391 13.63 16.72 -14.49
C PHE A 391 12.28 16.64 -15.22
N ASP A 392 11.22 16.26 -14.53
CA ASP A 392 9.85 16.27 -15.06
C ASP A 392 9.41 17.69 -15.44
N LYS A 393 9.67 18.68 -14.56
CA LYS A 393 9.32 20.09 -14.79
C LYS A 393 10.05 20.73 -15.99
N VAL A 394 11.23 20.26 -16.34
CA VAL A 394 11.97 20.73 -17.53
C VAL A 394 11.68 19.88 -18.78
N GLY A 395 10.76 18.92 -18.69
CA GLY A 395 10.28 18.15 -19.84
C GLY A 395 11.17 16.99 -20.25
N LEU A 396 12.10 16.53 -19.39
CA LEU A 396 12.99 15.39 -19.71
C LEU A 396 12.21 14.12 -20.06
N TYR A 397 11.18 13.78 -19.29
CA TYR A 397 10.39 12.58 -19.57
C TYR A 397 9.56 12.70 -20.84
N ASP A 398 8.99 13.88 -21.14
CA ASP A 398 8.30 14.12 -22.40
C ASP A 398 9.26 14.00 -23.61
N TRP A 399 10.51 14.42 -23.46
CA TRP A 399 11.55 14.23 -24.48
C TRP A 399 11.91 12.75 -24.65
N ILE A 400 12.09 11.98 -23.57
CA ILE A 400 12.36 10.54 -23.62
C ILE A 400 11.18 9.82 -24.32
N TYR A 401 9.93 10.14 -23.99
CA TYR A 401 8.75 9.53 -24.64
C TYR A 401 8.68 9.83 -26.13
N LYS A 402 9.11 11.01 -26.58
CA LYS A 402 9.22 11.34 -28.00
C LYS A 402 10.35 10.57 -28.69
N THR A 403 11.44 10.31 -27.95
CA THR A 403 12.61 9.60 -28.46
C THR A 403 12.50 8.10 -28.11
N LYS A 404 11.59 7.42 -28.79
CA LYS A 404 11.11 6.07 -28.46
C LYS A 404 12.21 5.05 -28.12
N PHE A 405 13.38 5.12 -28.76
CA PHE A 405 14.49 4.20 -28.50
C PHE A 405 15.13 4.39 -27.10
N LEU A 406 14.94 5.53 -26.44
CA LEU A 406 15.43 5.78 -25.07
C LEU A 406 14.51 5.20 -23.98
N ILE A 407 13.25 4.85 -24.31
CA ILE A 407 12.29 4.32 -23.34
C ILE A 407 12.81 3.08 -22.61
N PRO A 408 13.30 2.03 -23.33
CA PRO A 408 13.83 0.84 -22.64
C PRO A 408 15.03 1.15 -21.74
N LEU A 409 15.96 1.98 -22.20
CA LEU A 409 17.14 2.37 -21.42
C LEU A 409 16.76 3.14 -20.15
N ALA A 410 15.86 4.11 -20.27
CA ALA A 410 15.38 4.88 -19.14
C ALA A 410 14.58 4.02 -18.15
N SER A 411 13.78 3.06 -18.65
CA SER A 411 13.03 2.12 -17.82
C SER A 411 13.97 1.20 -17.04
N VAL A 412 14.95 0.60 -17.69
CA VAL A 412 15.97 -0.25 -17.04
C VAL A 412 16.78 0.53 -16.01
N PHE A 413 17.21 1.75 -16.35
CA PHE A 413 17.93 2.61 -15.40
C PHE A 413 17.09 2.91 -14.16
N ASN A 414 15.84 3.30 -14.36
CA ASN A 414 14.92 3.61 -13.27
C ASN A 414 14.63 2.37 -12.41
N ALA A 415 14.38 1.21 -13.03
CA ALA A 415 14.21 -0.06 -12.34
C ALA A 415 15.45 -0.37 -11.49
N LEU A 416 16.66 -0.30 -12.04
CA LEU A 416 17.91 -0.56 -11.30
C LEU A 416 18.08 0.34 -10.07
N VAL A 417 17.64 1.61 -10.12
CA VAL A 417 17.68 2.48 -8.94
C VAL A 417 16.76 1.96 -7.85
N PHE A 418 15.50 1.65 -8.18
CA PHE A 418 14.55 1.11 -7.20
C PHE A 418 14.94 -0.27 -6.69
N GLU A 419 15.49 -1.11 -7.55
CA GLU A 419 15.89 -2.46 -7.18
C GLU A 419 17.11 -2.47 -6.27
N THR A 420 18.13 -1.67 -6.57
CA THR A 420 19.32 -1.56 -5.72
C THR A 420 19.02 -0.95 -4.35
N VAL A 421 18.10 0.02 -4.29
CA VAL A 421 17.55 0.52 -3.02
C VAL A 421 16.69 -0.54 -2.33
N GLY A 422 15.93 -1.33 -3.09
CA GLY A 422 15.12 -2.45 -2.62
C GLY A 422 15.92 -3.54 -1.93
N VAL A 423 17.17 -3.79 -2.33
CA VAL A 423 18.08 -4.72 -1.64
C VAL A 423 18.18 -4.39 -0.15
N LEU A 424 18.23 -3.10 0.19
CA LEU A 424 18.30 -2.64 1.58
C LEU A 424 16.97 -2.87 2.32
N PHE A 425 15.86 -2.65 1.63
CA PHE A 425 14.53 -2.86 2.19
C PHE A 425 14.27 -4.33 2.56
N PHE A 426 14.73 -5.26 1.75
CA PHE A 426 14.54 -6.69 1.99
C PHE A 426 15.54 -7.30 2.96
N ASN A 427 16.72 -6.68 3.14
CA ASN A 427 17.74 -7.10 4.10
C ASN A 427 17.71 -6.19 5.34
N ILE A 428 16.81 -6.52 6.27
CA ILE A 428 16.52 -5.68 7.45
C ILE A 428 17.65 -5.56 8.46
N GLU A 429 18.59 -6.53 8.50
CA GLU A 429 19.78 -6.45 9.34
C GLU A 429 20.75 -5.40 8.79
N TRP A 430 21.18 -4.46 9.62
CA TRP A 430 22.09 -3.40 9.21
C TRP A 430 23.40 -3.92 8.64
N SER A 431 24.02 -4.92 9.28
CA SER A 431 25.26 -5.55 8.82
C SER A 431 25.15 -6.08 7.39
N LYS A 432 24.07 -6.81 7.09
CA LYS A 432 23.79 -7.33 5.75
C LYS A 432 23.54 -6.20 4.75
N GLY A 433 22.77 -5.18 5.17
CA GLY A 433 22.55 -3.99 4.34
C GLY A 433 23.85 -3.28 3.95
N VAL A 434 24.79 -3.12 4.87
CA VAL A 434 26.10 -2.51 4.62
C VAL A 434 26.92 -3.37 3.65
N ILE A 435 26.96 -4.69 3.82
CA ILE A 435 27.62 -5.60 2.86
C ILE A 435 27.00 -5.46 1.48
N GLY A 436 25.67 -5.45 1.37
CA GLY A 436 24.97 -5.24 0.11
C GLY A 436 25.35 -3.92 -0.56
N LEU A 437 25.39 -2.81 0.19
CA LEU A 437 25.83 -1.51 -0.33
C LEU A 437 27.27 -1.56 -0.85
N LYS A 438 28.19 -2.17 -0.10
CA LYS A 438 29.60 -2.34 -0.50
C LYS A 438 29.70 -3.17 -1.78
N ASN A 439 28.95 -4.26 -1.87
CA ASN A 439 28.92 -5.11 -3.05
C ASN A 439 28.42 -4.36 -4.29
N MET A 440 27.39 -3.55 -4.15
CA MET A 440 26.87 -2.66 -5.19
C MET A 440 27.76 -1.44 -5.47
N ARG A 441 28.95 -1.35 -4.89
CA ARG A 441 29.87 -0.18 -5.02
C ARG A 441 29.20 1.14 -4.65
N TYR A 442 28.25 1.12 -3.68
CA TYR A 442 27.45 2.28 -3.27
C TYR A 442 26.63 2.93 -4.39
N TYR A 443 26.39 2.19 -5.48
CA TYR A 443 25.63 2.65 -6.65
C TYR A 443 24.32 3.36 -6.28
N PRO A 444 23.42 2.82 -5.43
CA PRO A 444 22.16 3.48 -5.11
C PRO A 444 22.35 4.84 -4.43
N ILE A 445 23.38 4.99 -3.60
CA ILE A 445 23.71 6.26 -2.92
C ILE A 445 24.12 7.30 -3.95
N PHE A 446 25.08 6.97 -4.80
CA PHE A 446 25.61 7.90 -5.81
C PHE A 446 24.52 8.34 -6.78
N VAL A 447 23.66 7.43 -7.22
CA VAL A 447 22.58 7.77 -8.15
C VAL A 447 21.50 8.62 -7.47
N CYS A 448 21.04 8.24 -6.28
CA CYS A 448 19.97 8.98 -5.59
C CYS A 448 20.43 10.39 -5.19
N LEU A 449 21.59 10.53 -4.55
CA LEU A 449 22.13 11.83 -4.16
C LEU A 449 22.60 12.63 -5.38
N GLY A 450 23.25 11.99 -6.34
CA GLY A 450 23.71 12.64 -7.58
C GLY A 450 22.55 13.25 -8.35
N THR A 451 21.45 12.50 -8.52
CA THR A 451 20.21 13.00 -9.15
C THR A 451 19.66 14.23 -8.42
N PHE A 452 19.62 14.19 -7.09
CA PHE A 452 19.18 15.31 -6.28
C PHE A 452 20.11 16.53 -6.41
N ILE A 453 21.42 16.33 -6.31
CA ILE A 453 22.41 17.42 -6.42
C ILE A 453 22.35 18.04 -7.80
N ILE A 454 22.38 17.24 -8.88
CA ILE A 454 22.29 17.74 -10.26
C ILE A 454 21.03 18.57 -10.45
N SER A 455 19.90 18.15 -9.87
CA SER A 455 18.63 18.89 -9.97
C SER A 455 18.69 20.31 -9.41
N LYS A 456 19.62 20.62 -8.47
CA LYS A 456 19.80 21.96 -7.90
C LYS A 456 20.42 22.95 -8.87
N PHE A 457 21.14 22.47 -9.86
CA PHE A 457 21.76 23.30 -10.90
C PHE A 457 20.86 23.52 -12.12
N ILE A 458 19.71 22.84 -12.18
CA ILE A 458 18.76 22.97 -13.29
C ILE A 458 17.82 24.14 -13.04
N LYS A 459 17.79 25.10 -13.96
CA LYS A 459 16.85 26.21 -13.95
C LYS A 459 15.49 25.75 -14.48
N VAL A 460 14.47 25.77 -13.63
CA VAL A 460 13.09 25.48 -14.03
C VAL A 460 12.51 26.72 -14.71
N PRO A 461 11.93 26.64 -15.93
CA PRO A 461 11.27 27.76 -16.60
C PRO A 461 10.15 28.32 -15.73
N LYS A 462 9.99 29.66 -15.73
CA LYS A 462 8.87 30.30 -15.03
C LYS A 462 7.54 29.85 -15.65
N LYS A 463 6.47 29.92 -14.85
CA LYS A 463 5.12 29.48 -15.26
C LYS A 463 4.61 30.18 -16.53
N ASP A 464 5.02 31.41 -16.74
CA ASP A 464 4.64 32.22 -17.89
C ASP A 464 5.36 31.83 -19.21
N ASP A 465 6.47 31.09 -19.10
CA ASP A 465 7.26 30.63 -20.26
C ASP A 465 6.86 29.19 -20.70
N LYS A 466 5.91 28.55 -20.02
CA LYS A 466 5.50 27.19 -20.33
C LYS A 466 4.57 27.11 -21.52
N PRO A 467 4.81 26.24 -22.50
CA PRO A 467 3.87 25.99 -23.58
C PRO A 467 2.51 25.51 -23.02
N LYS A 468 1.40 26.01 -23.57
CA LYS A 468 0.01 25.77 -23.11
C LYS A 468 -0.32 24.28 -22.80
N LYS A 469 0.30 23.33 -23.51
CA LYS A 469 0.12 21.89 -23.27
C LYS A 469 0.61 21.40 -21.92
N ILE A 470 1.60 22.04 -21.29
CA ILE A 470 2.11 21.66 -19.97
C ILE A 470 1.15 22.15 -18.88
N ILE A 471 0.56 23.32 -19.07
CA ILE A 471 -0.42 23.91 -18.14
C ILE A 471 -1.71 23.06 -18.08
N GLU A 472 -2.15 22.49 -19.21
CA GLU A 472 -3.32 21.58 -19.25
C GLU A 472 -3.07 20.23 -18.57
N LYS A 473 -1.82 19.71 -18.63
CA LYS A 473 -1.46 18.48 -17.91
C LYS A 473 -1.41 18.69 -16.39
N GLU A 474 -0.89 19.83 -15.92
CA GLU A 474 -0.86 20.16 -14.49
C GLU A 474 -2.27 20.28 -13.91
N LYS A 475 -3.23 20.85 -14.66
CA LYS A 475 -4.66 20.94 -14.24
C LYS A 475 -5.41 19.61 -14.22
N LYS A 476 -4.93 18.58 -14.91
CA LYS A 476 -5.54 17.23 -14.90
C LYS A 476 -4.99 16.30 -13.82
N VAL A 477 -3.94 16.72 -13.10
CA VAL A 477 -3.27 15.95 -12.05
C VAL A 477 -3.60 16.52 -10.65
N GLU A 478 -4.17 17.74 -10.57
CA GLU A 478 -4.79 18.29 -9.36
C GLU A 478 -6.19 17.68 -9.12
#